data_cba05ca310d6eede8c324c6b33f206ff
#
_entry.id   cba05ca310d6eede8c324c6b33f206ff
#
_cell.length_a   1.000
_cell.length_b   1.000
_cell.length_c   1.000
_cell.angle_alpha   90.00
_cell.angle_beta   90.00
_cell.angle_gamma   90.00
#
_symmetry.space_group_name_H-M   'P 1'
#
loop_
_entity.id
_entity.type
_entity.pdbx_description
1 polymer ?
#
loop_
_entity_poly.entity_id
_entity_poly.type
_entity_poly.pdbx_seq_one_letter_code
_entity_poly.pdbx_strand_id
1 'polypeptide(L)'
;MQKKWLSLALIPALALTACKKVDDPENLAPLPEVAAPELSLDTMRDITRELSSDAFEGRAPGTVGEEKTLALLTKEFAEAGIEPGNGDSWFQDVPLVEIEAKNVSDLTIKGGSGDMSFKYGPEMVITSYQEQPKIDVADSELVFVGYGINAPEREWNDYEGVDVKGKTVVILVNDPDFGTESLEGEFGGRAMTYYGRWTYKYEEAARQGAAAALIIHDTAPAAYGWNVVESSWSGPQFYAQSANGGADQTKANGWVQKDVAAKIFASAGQDLEAMMAAAKNKDFKAVPLGLTASMSFENDISKMNSKNVIGMIKGKTRPDEYVLYTAHWDHLGRCKPAPDGDDICNGAVDNATGTAALVALAEAHVKAGAPDRSIIFLAVTAEESGLLGSKYYAENPIYPLNKTVGGVNMDAFGMAGPAKNVVVVGKGKSQLDRYLEGALTVDGRIAEAEPTPEKGFYYRSDHFSFAKLGVPMIYFEGGEDLVEGGREAGEAISQDYTENKYHGPKDEFNPDWNWDGVMGDLKVYYTVARMLAMTEDWPNWNDGDEFRDIRDKSRAGA
;
A
#
# COMPACT_ATOMS: atom_id res chain seq x y z
N MET A 1 -67.57 28.61 49.48
CA MET A 1 -67.24 28.78 48.05
C MET A 1 -65.73 28.77 47.90
N GLN A 2 -65.15 27.61 47.57
CA GLN A 2 -63.70 27.47 47.35
C GLN A 2 -63.46 27.17 45.86
N LYS A 3 -62.76 28.08 45.19
CA LYS A 3 -62.33 27.90 43.81
C LYS A 3 -61.03 27.05 43.79
N LYS A 4 -61.10 25.86 43.14
CA LYS A 4 -59.91 25.04 42.81
C LYS A 4 -59.27 25.58 41.56
N TRP A 5 -57.99 25.88 41.64
CA TRP A 5 -57.12 26.17 40.49
C TRP A 5 -56.52 24.85 39.99
N LEU A 6 -56.76 24.52 38.73
CA LEU A 6 -56.04 23.44 38.01
C LEU A 6 -54.77 24.04 37.42
N SER A 7 -53.63 23.56 37.87
CA SER A 7 -52.34 23.84 37.22
C SER A 7 -52.10 22.81 36.10
N LEU A 8 -52.08 23.28 34.87
CA LEU A 8 -51.62 22.49 33.72
C LEU A 8 -50.09 22.44 33.74
N ALA A 9 -49.51 21.26 33.95
CA ALA A 9 -48.08 21.01 33.76
C ALA A 9 -47.79 20.73 32.26
N LEU A 10 -47.08 21.65 31.61
CA LEU A 10 -46.49 21.40 30.29
C LEU A 10 -45.27 20.46 30.48
N ILE A 11 -45.34 19.26 29.93
CA ILE A 11 -44.21 18.36 29.78
C ILE A 11 -43.52 18.72 28.44
N PRO A 12 -42.22 19.09 28.42
CA PRO A 12 -41.52 19.26 27.18
C PRO A 12 -41.26 17.86 26.59
N ALA A 13 -41.78 17.62 25.38
CA ALA A 13 -41.39 16.47 24.58
C ALA A 13 -39.92 16.61 24.20
N LEU A 14 -39.03 15.84 24.83
CA LEU A 14 -37.69 15.61 24.30
C LEU A 14 -37.84 14.85 22.97
N ALA A 15 -37.52 15.53 21.90
CA ALA A 15 -37.28 14.88 20.63
C ALA A 15 -35.97 14.04 20.75
N LEU A 16 -36.13 12.76 20.99
CA LEU A 16 -35.07 11.78 20.77
C LEU A 16 -34.81 11.74 19.28
N THR A 17 -33.81 12.49 18.82
CA THR A 17 -33.17 12.23 17.55
C THR A 17 -32.50 10.85 17.67
N ALA A 18 -33.17 9.84 17.15
CA ALA A 18 -32.58 8.53 16.98
C ALA A 18 -31.37 8.70 16.03
N CYS A 19 -30.15 8.53 16.55
CA CYS A 19 -29.00 8.20 15.73
C CYS A 19 -29.39 6.95 14.94
N LYS A 20 -29.61 7.10 13.63
CA LYS A 20 -29.71 5.97 12.73
C LYS A 20 -28.38 5.23 12.86
N LYS A 21 -28.41 3.98 13.30
CA LYS A 21 -27.31 3.05 13.08
C LYS A 21 -27.15 2.93 11.57
N VAL A 22 -26.00 3.40 11.06
CA VAL A 22 -25.68 3.46 9.63
C VAL A 22 -25.32 2.08 9.07
N ASP A 23 -25.22 1.05 9.89
CA ASP A 23 -24.54 -0.22 9.58
C ASP A 23 -25.47 -1.44 9.43
N ASP A 24 -26.76 -1.23 9.06
CA ASP A 24 -27.63 -2.35 8.72
C ASP A 24 -27.58 -2.58 7.19
N PRO A 25 -27.01 -3.70 6.69
CA PRO A 25 -26.94 -3.99 5.25
C PRO A 25 -28.29 -3.94 4.52
N GLU A 26 -29.40 -4.13 5.25
CA GLU A 26 -30.77 -4.08 4.71
C GLU A 26 -31.29 -2.64 4.48
N ASN A 27 -30.59 -1.58 4.95
CA ASN A 27 -31.04 -0.18 4.89
C ASN A 27 -30.16 0.74 4.02
N LEU A 28 -29.26 0.21 3.20
CA LEU A 28 -28.46 1.04 2.30
C LEU A 28 -29.31 1.59 1.16
N ALA A 29 -29.13 2.87 0.83
CA ALA A 29 -29.80 3.47 -0.33
C ALA A 29 -29.45 2.72 -1.64
N PRO A 30 -30.33 2.69 -2.64
CA PRO A 30 -30.00 2.13 -3.93
C PRO A 30 -28.77 2.82 -4.52
N LEU A 31 -27.91 2.05 -5.21
CA LEU A 31 -26.77 2.63 -5.92
C LEU A 31 -27.28 3.57 -7.02
N PRO A 32 -26.61 4.72 -7.24
CA PRO A 32 -26.95 5.62 -8.34
C PRO A 32 -26.80 4.93 -9.69
N GLU A 33 -27.74 5.18 -10.60
CA GLU A 33 -27.56 4.79 -11.99
C GLU A 33 -26.50 5.66 -12.65
N VAL A 34 -25.54 5.04 -13.31
CA VAL A 34 -24.44 5.69 -14.02
C VAL A 34 -24.52 5.35 -15.50
N ALA A 35 -24.52 6.38 -16.36
CA ALA A 35 -24.45 6.15 -17.79
C ALA A 35 -23.07 5.58 -18.18
N ALA A 36 -23.06 4.73 -19.20
CA ALA A 36 -21.81 4.19 -19.73
C ALA A 36 -20.87 5.33 -20.17
N PRO A 37 -19.56 5.27 -19.81
CA PRO A 37 -18.60 6.31 -20.17
C PRO A 37 -18.24 6.27 -21.65
N GLU A 38 -17.87 7.43 -22.20
CA GLU A 38 -17.14 7.53 -23.46
C GLU A 38 -15.63 7.52 -23.17
N LEU A 39 -15.03 6.35 -23.19
CA LEU A 39 -13.59 6.17 -22.98
C LEU A 39 -12.85 6.20 -24.31
N SER A 40 -11.69 6.86 -24.33
CA SER A 40 -10.82 6.95 -25.51
C SER A 40 -9.74 5.86 -25.47
N LEU A 41 -9.84 4.90 -26.39
CA LEU A 41 -8.77 3.92 -26.61
C LEU A 41 -7.48 4.60 -27.12
N ASP A 42 -7.62 5.62 -27.96
CA ASP A 42 -6.46 6.34 -28.51
C ASP A 42 -5.69 7.05 -27.38
N THR A 43 -6.38 7.70 -26.43
CA THR A 43 -5.75 8.29 -25.24
C THR A 43 -4.97 7.24 -24.44
N MET A 44 -5.58 6.10 -24.16
CA MET A 44 -4.92 5.01 -23.44
C MET A 44 -3.66 4.54 -24.16
N ARG A 45 -3.79 4.20 -25.44
CA ARG A 45 -2.70 3.64 -26.22
C ARG A 45 -1.56 4.63 -26.44
N ASP A 46 -1.89 5.88 -26.80
CA ASP A 46 -0.88 6.86 -27.19
C ASP A 46 -0.08 7.35 -25.98
N ILE A 47 -0.73 7.60 -24.83
CA ILE A 47 -0.05 7.98 -23.58
C ILE A 47 0.79 6.80 -23.05
N THR A 48 0.26 5.58 -23.02
CA THR A 48 1.05 4.41 -22.60
C THR A 48 2.30 4.24 -23.45
N ARG A 49 2.16 4.32 -24.78
CA ARG A 49 3.28 4.22 -25.72
C ARG A 49 4.32 5.34 -25.50
N GLU A 50 3.89 6.57 -25.25
CA GLU A 50 4.80 7.70 -25.05
C GLU A 50 5.55 7.55 -23.73
N LEU A 51 4.85 7.31 -22.61
CA LEU A 51 5.45 7.13 -21.30
C LEU A 51 6.45 5.97 -21.24
N SER A 52 6.15 4.86 -21.91
CA SER A 52 7.01 3.66 -21.93
C SER A 52 8.04 3.65 -23.05
N SER A 53 8.30 4.79 -23.69
CA SER A 53 9.38 4.90 -24.67
C SER A 53 10.72 5.15 -23.99
N ASP A 54 11.83 4.71 -24.63
CA ASP A 54 13.21 4.97 -24.18
C ASP A 54 13.50 6.45 -23.96
N ALA A 55 12.76 7.33 -24.63
CA ALA A 55 12.88 8.78 -24.45
C ALA A 55 12.56 9.22 -23.02
N PHE A 56 11.78 8.46 -22.26
CA PHE A 56 11.42 8.71 -20.85
C PHE A 56 12.35 8.00 -19.86
N GLU A 57 13.35 7.24 -20.36
CA GLU A 57 14.39 6.61 -19.54
C GLU A 57 13.87 5.84 -18.32
N GLY A 58 12.69 5.19 -18.45
CA GLY A 58 12.05 4.43 -17.37
C GLY A 58 11.53 5.27 -16.20
N ARG A 59 11.38 6.58 -16.34
CA ARG A 59 10.64 7.51 -15.45
C ARG A 59 11.03 7.48 -13.95
N ALA A 60 12.30 7.19 -13.65
CA ALA A 60 12.70 7.22 -12.24
C ALA A 60 12.60 8.62 -11.63
N PRO A 61 12.23 8.75 -10.35
CA PRO A 61 12.20 10.03 -9.64
C PRO A 61 13.54 10.77 -9.68
N GLY A 62 13.50 12.10 -9.84
CA GLY A 62 14.70 12.95 -9.89
C GLY A 62 15.46 12.90 -11.22
N THR A 63 14.94 12.29 -12.26
CA THR A 63 15.59 12.14 -13.56
C THR A 63 14.94 12.99 -14.67
N VAL A 64 15.56 13.01 -15.84
CA VAL A 64 14.96 13.60 -17.06
C VAL A 64 13.65 12.90 -17.43
N GLY A 65 13.50 11.62 -17.10
CA GLY A 65 12.27 10.87 -17.27
C GLY A 65 11.12 11.44 -16.44
N GLU A 66 11.38 11.82 -15.18
CA GLU A 66 10.40 12.55 -14.36
C GLU A 66 9.97 13.85 -15.04
N GLU A 67 10.93 14.71 -15.43
CA GLU A 67 10.61 16.02 -16.04
C GLU A 67 9.68 15.88 -17.25
N LYS A 68 9.94 14.90 -18.12
CA LYS A 68 9.11 14.61 -19.30
C LYS A 68 7.73 14.09 -18.91
N THR A 69 7.66 13.20 -17.95
CA THR A 69 6.39 12.61 -17.44
C THR A 69 5.51 13.71 -16.85
N LEU A 70 6.05 14.56 -16.00
CA LEU A 70 5.32 15.68 -15.41
C LEU A 70 4.80 16.65 -16.47
N ALA A 71 5.63 16.96 -17.49
CA ALA A 71 5.22 17.82 -18.58
C ALA A 71 4.10 17.20 -19.43
N LEU A 72 4.19 15.89 -19.74
CA LEU A 72 3.16 15.17 -20.48
C LEU A 72 1.85 15.13 -19.67
N LEU A 73 1.86 14.70 -18.43
CA LEU A 73 0.65 14.57 -17.62
C LEU A 73 -0.07 15.88 -17.41
N THR A 74 0.65 16.97 -17.14
CA THR A 74 0.02 18.27 -16.96
C THR A 74 -0.60 18.79 -18.25
N LYS A 75 0.02 18.53 -19.40
CA LYS A 75 -0.54 18.84 -20.72
C LYS A 75 -1.82 18.03 -20.96
N GLU A 76 -1.76 16.71 -20.80
CA GLU A 76 -2.90 15.82 -21.08
C GLU A 76 -4.07 16.08 -20.13
N PHE A 77 -3.84 16.34 -18.84
CA PHE A 77 -4.90 16.75 -17.91
C PHE A 77 -5.56 18.10 -18.30
N ALA A 78 -4.76 19.07 -18.73
CA ALA A 78 -5.30 20.34 -19.20
C ALA A 78 -6.12 20.16 -20.51
N GLU A 79 -5.67 19.33 -21.44
CA GLU A 79 -6.39 18.99 -22.68
C GLU A 79 -7.66 18.17 -22.39
N ALA A 80 -7.65 17.29 -21.39
CA ALA A 80 -8.84 16.61 -20.89
C ALA A 80 -9.88 17.56 -20.27
N GLY A 81 -9.48 18.79 -19.93
CA GLY A 81 -10.37 19.85 -19.44
C GLY A 81 -10.61 19.80 -17.92
N ILE A 82 -9.70 19.20 -17.15
CA ILE A 82 -9.72 19.27 -15.68
C ILE A 82 -8.86 20.44 -15.19
N GLU A 83 -9.02 20.79 -13.91
CA GLU A 83 -8.32 21.92 -13.27
C GLU A 83 -7.11 21.42 -12.48
N PRO A 84 -6.06 22.27 -12.25
CA PRO A 84 -5.01 21.97 -11.29
C PRO A 84 -5.58 21.65 -9.89
N GLY A 85 -5.07 20.60 -9.26
CA GLY A 85 -5.59 20.12 -7.98
C GLY A 85 -4.90 20.71 -6.75
N ASN A 86 -3.96 21.65 -6.90
CA ASN A 86 -3.30 22.33 -5.78
C ASN A 86 -3.29 23.85 -5.99
N GLY A 87 -4.44 24.49 -5.87
CA GLY A 87 -4.64 25.88 -6.23
C GLY A 87 -4.41 26.07 -7.73
N ASP A 88 -3.42 26.90 -8.10
CA ASP A 88 -3.01 27.09 -9.49
C ASP A 88 -1.91 26.12 -9.95
N SER A 89 -1.49 25.19 -9.09
CA SER A 89 -0.43 24.21 -9.36
C SER A 89 -0.99 22.82 -9.61
N TRP A 90 -0.40 22.10 -10.56
CA TRP A 90 -0.62 20.68 -10.77
C TRP A 90 0.16 19.80 -9.79
N PHE A 91 1.07 20.36 -8.98
CA PHE A 91 2.07 19.59 -8.26
C PHE A 91 1.93 19.71 -6.75
N GLN A 92 2.22 18.60 -6.09
CA GLN A 92 2.64 18.55 -4.71
C GLN A 92 4.09 18.08 -4.67
N ASP A 93 4.99 18.89 -4.09
CA ASP A 93 6.37 18.48 -3.88
C ASP A 93 6.43 17.33 -2.88
N VAL A 94 7.20 16.30 -3.23
CA VAL A 94 7.46 15.12 -2.40
C VAL A 94 8.97 15.11 -2.07
N PRO A 95 9.35 15.61 -0.91
CA PRO A 95 10.76 15.61 -0.50
C PRO A 95 11.21 14.19 -0.19
N LEU A 96 12.24 13.73 -0.88
CA LEU A 96 12.84 12.41 -0.75
C LEU A 96 14.26 12.50 -0.19
N VAL A 97 14.65 11.50 0.56
CA VAL A 97 16.02 11.25 0.98
C VAL A 97 16.46 9.88 0.48
N GLU A 98 17.61 9.84 -0.16
CA GLU A 98 18.31 8.61 -0.50
C GLU A 98 19.36 8.34 0.58
N ILE A 99 19.37 7.14 1.11
CA ILE A 99 20.34 6.69 2.11
C ILE A 99 20.97 5.39 1.60
N GLU A 100 22.28 5.37 1.46
CA GLU A 100 23.01 4.16 1.11
C GLU A 100 23.96 3.77 2.23
N ALA A 101 23.75 2.58 2.79
CA ALA A 101 24.64 2.03 3.81
C ALA A 101 26.00 1.60 3.21
N LYS A 102 27.09 2.14 3.73
CA LYS A 102 28.47 1.86 3.34
C LYS A 102 29.27 1.32 4.51
N ASN A 103 30.35 0.61 4.21
CA ASN A 103 31.28 0.09 5.25
C ASN A 103 30.55 -0.68 6.35
N VAL A 104 29.54 -1.48 5.96
CA VAL A 104 28.70 -2.22 6.90
C VAL A 104 29.54 -3.30 7.60
N SER A 105 29.55 -3.26 8.95
CA SER A 105 30.20 -4.27 9.76
C SER A 105 29.43 -5.59 9.72
N ASP A 106 30.09 -6.70 10.05
CA ASP A 106 29.39 -7.93 10.40
C ASP A 106 28.48 -7.70 11.62
N LEU A 107 27.37 -8.43 11.69
CA LEU A 107 26.56 -8.51 12.91
C LEU A 107 27.30 -9.39 13.93
N THR A 108 27.71 -8.80 15.04
CA THR A 108 28.36 -9.51 16.14
C THR A 108 27.36 -9.76 17.24
N ILE A 109 27.25 -11.02 17.67
CA ILE A 109 26.44 -11.46 18.82
C ILE A 109 27.37 -11.95 19.91
N LYS A 110 27.20 -11.45 21.13
CA LYS A 110 28.02 -11.85 22.30
C LYS A 110 27.17 -12.44 23.40
N GLY A 111 27.79 -13.34 24.18
CA GLY A 111 27.17 -14.02 25.31
C GLY A 111 26.79 -15.45 24.99
N GLY A 112 26.01 -16.09 25.88
CA GLY A 112 25.55 -17.45 25.71
C GLY A 112 26.67 -18.47 25.62
N SER A 113 26.65 -19.35 24.62
CA SER A 113 27.66 -20.39 24.41
C SER A 113 28.95 -19.89 23.74
N GLY A 114 29.02 -18.65 23.32
CA GLY A 114 30.20 -18.01 22.69
C GLY A 114 29.82 -16.90 21.70
N ASP A 115 30.83 -16.06 21.38
CA ASP A 115 30.66 -14.97 20.45
C ASP A 115 30.52 -15.47 18.99
N MET A 116 29.65 -14.83 18.20
CA MET A 116 29.38 -15.16 16.81
C MET A 116 29.49 -13.88 15.95
N SER A 117 29.78 -14.06 14.67
CA SER A 117 29.82 -12.99 13.67
C SER A 117 29.14 -13.47 12.40
N PHE A 118 28.24 -12.66 11.85
CA PHE A 118 27.45 -12.96 10.64
C PHE A 118 27.70 -11.90 9.57
N LYS A 119 27.90 -12.34 8.33
CA LYS A 119 28.34 -11.51 7.22
C LYS A 119 27.19 -10.70 6.62
N TYR A 120 27.47 -9.41 6.36
CA TYR A 120 26.58 -8.57 5.55
C TYR A 120 26.46 -9.11 4.12
N GLY A 121 25.21 -9.13 3.62
CA GLY A 121 24.80 -9.70 2.34
C GLY A 121 24.29 -11.13 2.50
N PRO A 122 25.17 -12.16 2.57
CA PRO A 122 24.73 -13.55 2.52
C PRO A 122 24.02 -14.04 3.80
N GLU A 123 24.26 -13.46 4.98
CA GLU A 123 23.70 -13.94 6.24
C GLU A 123 22.76 -12.92 6.91
N MET A 124 22.98 -11.64 6.68
CA MET A 124 22.12 -10.56 7.17
C MET A 124 22.22 -9.33 6.27
N VAL A 125 21.18 -8.50 6.25
CA VAL A 125 21.19 -7.16 5.65
C VAL A 125 20.71 -6.14 6.66
N ILE A 126 21.15 -4.88 6.49
CA ILE A 126 20.81 -3.80 7.42
C ILE A 126 20.86 -2.45 6.73
N THR A 127 19.93 -1.57 7.13
CA THR A 127 19.86 -0.17 6.70
C THR A 127 19.36 0.70 7.85
N SER A 128 19.24 2.00 7.62
CA SER A 128 18.67 2.95 8.56
C SER A 128 17.69 3.88 7.87
N TYR A 129 16.62 4.24 8.58
CA TYR A 129 15.70 5.32 8.19
C TYR A 129 16.11 6.66 8.80
N GLN A 130 17.19 6.69 9.61
CA GLN A 130 17.70 7.92 10.21
C GLN A 130 18.70 8.60 9.28
N GLU A 131 18.53 9.90 9.07
CA GLU A 131 19.44 10.75 8.30
C GLU A 131 20.72 11.06 9.12
N GLN A 132 21.39 10.01 9.60
CA GLN A 132 22.62 10.11 10.38
C GLN A 132 23.80 9.59 9.54
N PRO A 133 24.92 10.31 9.44
CA PRO A 133 26.05 9.90 8.61
C PRO A 133 26.74 8.63 9.13
N LYS A 134 26.49 8.26 10.37
CA LYS A 134 26.99 7.03 10.98
C LYS A 134 25.98 6.45 11.93
N ILE A 135 25.75 5.16 11.79
CA ILE A 135 24.93 4.35 12.69
C ILE A 135 25.84 3.44 13.50
N ASP A 136 25.59 3.41 14.81
CA ASP A 136 26.30 2.55 15.75
C ASP A 136 25.29 1.99 16.75
N VAL A 137 25.18 0.65 16.76
CA VAL A 137 24.44 -0.13 17.75
C VAL A 137 25.46 -1.01 18.46
N ALA A 138 25.80 -0.69 19.70
CA ALA A 138 26.84 -1.35 20.46
C ALA A 138 26.27 -2.08 21.68
N ASP A 139 26.59 -3.38 21.78
CA ASP A 139 26.24 -4.28 22.90
C ASP A 139 24.75 -4.14 23.32
N SER A 140 23.85 -4.01 22.33
CA SER A 140 22.40 -3.89 22.52
C SER A 140 21.79 -5.24 22.90
N GLU A 141 21.05 -5.32 24.00
CA GLU A 141 20.39 -6.55 24.44
C GLU A 141 19.42 -7.08 23.39
N LEU A 142 19.43 -8.40 23.11
CA LEU A 142 18.49 -9.04 22.20
C LEU A 142 17.24 -9.52 22.94
N VAL A 143 16.09 -9.17 22.37
CA VAL A 143 14.77 -9.61 22.85
C VAL A 143 13.97 -10.21 21.69
N PHE A 144 13.56 -11.45 21.80
CA PHE A 144 12.61 -12.05 20.87
C PHE A 144 11.19 -11.63 21.24
N VAL A 145 10.51 -10.95 20.31
CA VAL A 145 9.17 -10.41 20.51
C VAL A 145 8.10 -11.11 19.65
N GLY A 146 8.32 -12.41 19.34
CA GLY A 146 7.38 -13.16 18.53
C GLY A 146 7.15 -12.50 17.17
N TYR A 147 5.90 -12.22 16.83
CA TYR A 147 5.52 -11.48 15.62
C TYR A 147 5.62 -9.96 15.77
N GLY A 148 5.93 -9.45 16.97
CA GLY A 148 6.07 -8.01 17.22
C GLY A 148 4.78 -7.22 16.99
N ILE A 149 3.64 -7.80 17.32
CA ILE A 149 2.32 -7.23 17.09
C ILE A 149 1.81 -6.53 18.35
N ASN A 150 1.21 -5.35 18.14
CA ASN A 150 0.41 -4.64 19.13
C ASN A 150 -0.91 -4.24 18.46
N ALA A 151 -1.94 -5.08 18.64
CA ALA A 151 -3.27 -4.97 18.05
C ALA A 151 -4.34 -4.90 19.16
N PRO A 152 -4.60 -3.69 19.69
CA PRO A 152 -5.53 -3.54 20.84
C PRO A 152 -6.96 -4.02 20.53
N GLU A 153 -7.43 -3.90 19.29
CA GLU A 153 -8.75 -4.35 18.85
C GLU A 153 -8.90 -5.86 18.86
N ARG A 154 -7.76 -6.58 18.87
CA ARG A 154 -7.67 -8.05 18.98
C ARG A 154 -7.22 -8.47 20.38
N GLU A 155 -7.02 -7.54 21.31
CA GLU A 155 -6.43 -7.78 22.64
C GLU A 155 -5.09 -8.54 22.54
N TRP A 156 -4.26 -8.22 21.52
CA TRP A 156 -2.97 -8.85 21.25
C TRP A 156 -1.84 -7.85 21.46
N ASN A 157 -0.83 -8.23 22.26
CA ASN A 157 0.34 -7.40 22.49
C ASN A 157 1.58 -8.23 22.80
N ASP A 158 2.43 -8.42 21.80
CA ASP A 158 3.69 -9.18 21.92
C ASP A 158 4.75 -8.45 22.78
N TYR A 159 4.56 -7.16 23.03
CA TYR A 159 5.46 -6.33 23.86
C TYR A 159 4.99 -6.22 25.31
N GLU A 160 3.89 -6.88 25.69
CA GLU A 160 3.36 -6.77 27.05
C GLU A 160 4.34 -7.26 28.11
N GLY A 161 4.63 -6.41 29.11
CA GLY A 161 5.48 -6.76 30.25
C GLY A 161 6.99 -6.72 29.97
N VAL A 162 7.44 -6.30 28.76
CA VAL A 162 8.85 -6.14 28.43
C VAL A 162 9.16 -4.69 28.05
N ASP A 163 10.28 -4.18 28.55
CA ASP A 163 10.84 -2.90 28.07
C ASP A 163 11.92 -3.19 27.02
N VAL A 164 11.65 -2.78 25.78
CA VAL A 164 12.57 -2.96 24.66
C VAL A 164 13.30 -1.65 24.30
N LYS A 165 13.11 -0.59 25.07
CA LYS A 165 13.73 0.69 24.80
C LYS A 165 15.26 0.59 24.77
N GLY A 166 15.85 0.98 23.65
CA GLY A 166 17.30 0.92 23.42
C GLY A 166 17.85 -0.49 23.18
N LYS A 167 16.99 -1.51 23.05
CA LYS A 167 17.36 -2.91 22.78
C LYS A 167 17.20 -3.25 21.30
N THR A 168 17.74 -4.38 20.88
CA THR A 168 17.53 -4.95 19.56
C THR A 168 16.43 -6.01 19.65
N VAL A 169 15.34 -5.81 18.93
CA VAL A 169 14.25 -6.79 18.84
C VAL A 169 14.46 -7.75 17.68
N VAL A 170 14.15 -9.03 17.90
CA VAL A 170 14.16 -10.08 16.89
C VAL A 170 12.72 -10.51 16.67
N ILE A 171 12.27 -10.49 15.38
CA ILE A 171 10.86 -10.51 15.04
C ILE A 171 10.60 -11.54 13.93
N LEU A 172 9.49 -12.25 13.98
CA LEU A 172 9.02 -13.13 12.91
C LEU A 172 8.31 -12.31 11.82
N VAL A 173 8.56 -12.66 10.56
CA VAL A 173 7.79 -12.11 9.42
C VAL A 173 6.41 -12.78 9.37
N ASN A 174 5.44 -12.12 8.70
CA ASN A 174 4.03 -12.50 8.64
C ASN A 174 3.31 -12.38 9.99
N ASP A 175 2.17 -13.01 10.17
CA ASP A 175 1.36 -12.98 11.38
C ASP A 175 1.10 -14.40 11.96
N PRO A 176 0.52 -14.51 13.17
CA PRO A 176 0.37 -15.79 13.85
C PRO A 176 -0.43 -16.84 13.10
N ASP A 177 -1.36 -16.41 12.23
CA ASP A 177 -2.25 -17.32 11.49
C ASP A 177 -1.60 -17.89 10.24
N PHE A 178 -0.43 -17.39 9.83
CA PHE A 178 0.28 -17.91 8.66
C PHE A 178 0.43 -19.44 8.72
N GLY A 179 0.12 -20.09 7.58
CA GLY A 179 0.16 -21.55 7.43
C GLY A 179 -1.15 -22.25 7.77
N THR A 180 -2.22 -21.51 8.10
CA THR A 180 -3.58 -22.07 8.12
C THR A 180 -4.14 -22.14 6.69
N GLU A 181 -5.11 -23.04 6.45
CA GLU A 181 -5.78 -23.12 5.13
C GLU A 181 -7.02 -22.23 5.05
N SER A 182 -7.60 -21.91 6.21
CA SER A 182 -8.81 -21.07 6.32
C SER A 182 -8.49 -19.59 6.20
N LEU A 183 -9.48 -18.81 5.76
CA LEU A 183 -9.49 -17.34 5.88
C LEU A 183 -10.10 -16.89 7.22
N GLU A 184 -10.43 -17.81 8.11
CA GLU A 184 -10.94 -17.54 9.45
C GLU A 184 -9.82 -17.73 10.48
N GLY A 185 -9.68 -16.76 11.39
CA GLY A 185 -8.66 -16.78 12.45
C GLY A 185 -8.55 -15.43 13.13
N GLU A 186 -7.69 -15.33 14.14
CA GLU A 186 -7.46 -14.11 14.91
C GLU A 186 -6.94 -12.96 14.01
N PHE A 187 -6.11 -13.30 13.01
CA PHE A 187 -5.53 -12.37 12.03
C PHE A 187 -6.07 -12.62 10.60
N GLY A 188 -7.27 -13.17 10.46
CA GLY A 188 -7.87 -13.43 9.15
C GLY A 188 -7.37 -14.72 8.49
N GLY A 189 -6.88 -15.67 9.27
CA GLY A 189 -6.41 -16.96 8.79
C GLY A 189 -5.20 -16.84 7.87
N ARG A 190 -5.22 -17.49 6.69
CA ARG A 190 -4.06 -17.45 5.78
C ARG A 190 -3.83 -16.09 5.11
N ALA A 191 -4.80 -15.18 5.12
CA ALA A 191 -4.60 -13.84 4.54
C ALA A 191 -3.66 -13.01 5.43
N MET A 192 -2.60 -12.47 4.82
CA MET A 192 -1.73 -11.55 5.56
C MET A 192 -2.51 -10.31 5.97
N THR A 193 -2.39 -9.91 7.24
CA THR A 193 -2.85 -8.60 7.72
C THR A 193 -1.73 -7.56 7.61
N TYR A 194 -2.03 -6.28 7.88
CA TYR A 194 -0.99 -5.26 8.00
C TYR A 194 0.05 -5.62 9.06
N TYR A 195 -0.38 -6.26 10.15
CA TYR A 195 0.52 -6.74 11.20
C TYR A 195 1.55 -7.75 10.70
N GLY A 196 1.24 -8.51 9.64
CA GLY A 196 2.15 -9.47 9.01
C GLY A 196 3.24 -8.81 8.14
N ARG A 197 3.04 -7.57 7.70
CA ARG A 197 3.99 -6.88 6.82
C ARG A 197 5.29 -6.55 7.56
N TRP A 198 6.42 -6.72 6.86
CA TRP A 198 7.74 -6.39 7.39
C TRP A 198 7.88 -4.89 7.75
N THR A 199 7.21 -4.00 7.01
CA THR A 199 7.17 -2.55 7.30
C THR A 199 6.56 -2.29 8.67
N TYR A 200 5.45 -2.94 9.01
CA TYR A 200 4.82 -2.82 10.32
C TYR A 200 5.78 -3.21 11.46
N LYS A 201 6.60 -4.26 11.27
CA LYS A 201 7.54 -4.72 12.30
C LYS A 201 8.52 -3.64 12.71
N TYR A 202 9.05 -2.89 11.74
CA TYR A 202 9.96 -1.77 12.01
C TYR A 202 9.23 -0.58 12.62
N GLU A 203 8.05 -0.27 12.12
CA GLU A 203 7.22 0.81 12.67
C GLU A 203 6.85 0.56 14.13
N GLU A 204 6.43 -0.67 14.47
CA GLU A 204 6.08 -1.00 15.85
C GLU A 204 7.32 -1.05 16.76
N ALA A 205 8.42 -1.62 16.30
CA ALA A 205 9.68 -1.59 17.04
C ALA A 205 10.13 -0.15 17.36
N ALA A 206 9.97 0.79 16.42
CA ALA A 206 10.24 2.21 16.63
C ALA A 206 9.28 2.83 17.66
N ARG A 207 7.97 2.57 17.55
CA ARG A 207 6.95 3.02 18.54
C ARG A 207 7.26 2.52 19.95
N GLN A 208 7.81 1.31 20.08
CA GLN A 208 8.24 0.71 21.36
C GLN A 208 9.62 1.22 21.82
N GLY A 209 10.30 2.05 21.01
CA GLY A 209 11.59 2.67 21.32
C GLY A 209 12.80 1.73 21.20
N ALA A 210 12.69 0.63 20.45
CA ALA A 210 13.82 -0.25 20.18
C ALA A 210 14.95 0.49 19.44
N ALA A 211 16.20 0.12 19.72
CA ALA A 211 17.38 0.68 19.03
C ALA A 211 17.54 0.06 17.65
N ALA A 212 17.23 -1.22 17.50
CA ALA A 212 17.31 -1.93 16.23
C ALA A 212 16.21 -2.99 16.15
N ALA A 213 15.85 -3.37 14.92
CA ALA A 213 14.91 -4.44 14.64
C ALA A 213 15.48 -5.38 13.58
N LEU A 214 15.51 -6.68 13.87
CA LEU A 214 15.98 -7.74 13.01
C LEU A 214 14.83 -8.71 12.72
N ILE A 215 14.38 -8.77 11.48
CA ILE A 215 13.34 -9.72 11.06
C ILE A 215 13.99 -11.04 10.67
N ILE A 216 13.45 -12.15 11.17
CA ILE A 216 13.85 -13.49 10.75
C ILE A 216 13.25 -13.78 9.38
N HIS A 217 14.10 -13.95 8.36
CA HIS A 217 13.67 -14.35 7.03
C HIS A 217 13.39 -15.85 6.99
N ASP A 218 12.16 -16.20 6.68
CA ASP A 218 11.74 -17.54 6.27
C ASP A 218 11.01 -17.40 4.93
N THR A 219 11.43 -18.15 3.90
CA THR A 219 10.98 -17.98 2.51
C THR A 219 9.47 -18.09 2.34
N ALA A 220 8.84 -19.07 3.02
CA ALA A 220 7.39 -19.26 2.86
C ALA A 220 6.57 -18.10 3.44
N PRO A 221 6.74 -17.67 4.71
CA PRO A 221 5.98 -16.55 5.25
C PRO A 221 6.41 -15.19 4.68
N ALA A 222 7.63 -15.03 4.17
CA ALA A 222 8.06 -13.82 3.47
C ALA A 222 7.48 -13.73 2.05
N ALA A 223 7.11 -14.85 1.44
CA ALA A 223 6.66 -15.01 0.06
C ALA A 223 7.74 -14.76 -1.02
N TYR A 224 9.02 -14.66 -0.63
CA TYR A 224 10.18 -14.53 -1.53
C TYR A 224 11.45 -15.09 -0.88
N GLY A 225 12.44 -15.42 -1.72
CA GLY A 225 13.72 -15.94 -1.26
C GLY A 225 14.67 -14.88 -0.70
N TRP A 226 15.75 -15.33 -0.05
CA TRP A 226 16.77 -14.44 0.51
C TRP A 226 17.42 -13.52 -0.54
N ASN A 227 17.59 -14.00 -1.76
CA ASN A 227 18.14 -13.21 -2.87
C ASN A 227 17.36 -11.90 -3.11
N VAL A 228 16.05 -11.90 -2.92
CA VAL A 228 15.21 -10.70 -3.03
C VAL A 228 15.51 -9.74 -1.88
N VAL A 229 15.61 -10.26 -0.65
CA VAL A 229 15.97 -9.44 0.53
C VAL A 229 17.37 -8.83 0.35
N GLU A 230 18.34 -9.65 -0.04
CA GLU A 230 19.72 -9.21 -0.24
C GLU A 230 19.82 -8.09 -1.29
N SER A 231 19.17 -8.25 -2.44
CA SER A 231 19.19 -7.24 -3.51
C SER A 231 18.42 -5.97 -3.16
N SER A 232 17.25 -6.09 -2.51
CA SER A 232 16.39 -4.95 -2.17
C SER A 232 16.91 -4.12 -0.99
N TRP A 233 17.78 -4.71 -0.14
CA TRP A 233 18.35 -4.05 1.05
C TRP A 233 19.83 -3.66 0.87
N SER A 234 20.34 -3.79 -0.34
CA SER A 234 21.69 -3.38 -0.73
C SER A 234 21.61 -2.18 -1.67
N GLY A 235 22.59 -1.27 -1.60
CA GLY A 235 22.60 -0.07 -2.42
C GLY A 235 21.70 1.07 -1.89
N PRO A 236 21.40 2.06 -2.73
CA PRO A 236 20.59 3.21 -2.37
C PRO A 236 19.16 2.82 -1.99
N GLN A 237 18.64 3.43 -0.91
CA GLN A 237 17.27 3.26 -0.44
C GLN A 237 16.60 4.63 -0.37
N PHE A 238 15.39 4.77 -0.89
CA PHE A 238 14.66 6.03 -0.86
C PHE A 238 13.64 6.03 0.29
N TYR A 239 13.50 7.20 0.92
CA TYR A 239 12.51 7.44 1.97
C TYR A 239 11.92 8.85 1.83
N ALA A 240 10.70 9.05 2.32
CA ALA A 240 10.19 10.40 2.48
C ALA A 240 10.99 11.14 3.55
N GLN A 241 11.40 12.38 3.27
CA GLN A 241 12.09 13.20 4.27
C GLN A 241 11.15 13.46 5.45
N SER A 242 11.65 13.24 6.65
CA SER A 242 10.94 13.59 7.87
C SER A 242 11.50 14.87 8.49
N ALA A 243 10.64 15.62 9.21
CA ALA A 243 11.05 16.88 9.83
C ALA A 243 12.15 16.72 10.90
N ASN A 244 12.26 15.52 11.49
CA ASN A 244 13.23 15.19 12.53
C ASN A 244 14.41 14.33 12.01
N GLY A 245 14.53 14.13 10.68
CA GLY A 245 15.57 13.30 10.09
C GLY A 245 15.49 11.83 10.51
N GLY A 246 14.29 11.32 10.78
CA GLY A 246 14.06 9.94 11.22
C GLY A 246 14.46 9.63 12.66
N ALA A 247 14.61 10.65 13.52
CA ALA A 247 15.07 10.46 14.91
C ALA A 247 14.10 9.62 15.78
N ASP A 248 12.86 9.48 15.37
CA ASP A 248 11.82 8.64 15.97
C ASP A 248 11.82 7.19 15.45
N GLN A 249 12.63 6.91 14.44
CA GLN A 249 12.80 5.56 13.90
C GLN A 249 13.87 4.79 14.68
N THR A 250 13.86 3.46 14.56
CA THR A 250 15.00 2.64 15.03
C THR A 250 16.30 3.07 14.35
N LYS A 251 17.43 2.98 15.03
CA LYS A 251 18.74 3.29 14.43
C LYS A 251 19.05 2.36 13.26
N ALA A 252 18.69 1.10 13.38
CA ALA A 252 18.99 0.08 12.39
C ALA A 252 17.82 -0.89 12.20
N ASN A 253 17.52 -1.18 10.94
CA ASN A 253 16.50 -2.13 10.51
C ASN A 253 17.16 -3.17 9.60
N GLY A 254 16.87 -4.43 9.82
CA GLY A 254 17.51 -5.48 9.02
C GLY A 254 16.78 -6.81 9.06
N TRP A 255 17.32 -7.73 8.27
CA TRP A 255 16.89 -9.11 8.20
C TRP A 255 18.05 -10.04 8.53
N VAL A 256 17.75 -11.17 9.12
CA VAL A 256 18.68 -12.28 9.30
C VAL A 256 18.07 -13.55 8.72
N GLN A 257 18.88 -14.38 8.08
CA GLN A 257 18.40 -15.67 7.59
C GLN A 257 17.93 -16.58 8.76
N LYS A 258 16.98 -17.47 8.50
CA LYS A 258 16.42 -18.39 9.50
C LYS A 258 17.49 -19.27 10.18
N ASP A 259 18.47 -19.72 9.40
CA ASP A 259 19.58 -20.53 9.94
C ASP A 259 20.54 -19.71 10.83
N VAL A 260 20.70 -18.42 10.56
CA VAL A 260 21.41 -17.46 11.41
C VAL A 260 20.65 -17.28 12.73
N ALA A 261 19.34 -17.03 12.65
CA ALA A 261 18.48 -16.94 13.82
C ALA A 261 18.55 -18.22 14.67
N ALA A 262 18.50 -19.41 14.04
CA ALA A 262 18.62 -20.69 14.77
C ALA A 262 19.94 -20.80 15.56
N LYS A 263 21.06 -20.34 15.00
CA LYS A 263 22.36 -20.30 15.70
C LYS A 263 22.33 -19.34 16.91
N ILE A 264 21.71 -18.15 16.72
CA ILE A 264 21.55 -17.16 17.80
C ILE A 264 20.72 -17.74 18.96
N PHE A 265 19.56 -18.33 18.64
CA PHE A 265 18.67 -18.93 19.65
C PHE A 265 19.34 -20.10 20.37
N ALA A 266 20.01 -20.97 19.63
CA ALA A 266 20.76 -22.08 20.24
C ALA A 266 21.85 -21.60 21.21
N SER A 267 22.56 -20.50 20.89
CA SER A 267 23.53 -19.87 21.77
C SER A 267 22.89 -19.32 23.05
N ALA A 268 21.65 -18.88 23.00
CA ALA A 268 20.85 -18.45 24.13
C ALA A 268 20.23 -19.64 24.91
N GLY A 269 20.50 -20.90 24.51
CA GLY A 269 19.88 -22.10 25.09
C GLY A 269 18.40 -22.26 24.73
N GLN A 270 17.94 -21.63 23.65
CA GLN A 270 16.56 -21.68 23.15
C GLN A 270 16.50 -22.49 21.85
N ASP A 271 15.36 -23.10 21.56
CA ASP A 271 15.04 -23.72 20.27
C ASP A 271 14.16 -22.80 19.45
N LEU A 272 14.63 -22.40 18.28
CA LEU A 272 13.92 -21.43 17.42
C LEU A 272 12.53 -21.94 17.00
N GLU A 273 12.40 -23.20 16.59
CA GLU A 273 11.11 -23.76 16.13
C GLU A 273 10.10 -23.82 17.29
N ALA A 274 10.53 -24.16 18.48
CA ALA A 274 9.68 -24.13 19.67
C ALA A 274 9.25 -22.69 20.00
N MET A 275 10.14 -21.71 19.86
CA MET A 275 9.83 -20.30 20.09
C MET A 275 8.88 -19.75 19.03
N MET A 276 9.05 -20.13 17.76
CA MET A 276 8.12 -19.78 16.67
C MET A 276 6.72 -20.37 16.92
N ALA A 277 6.65 -21.63 17.37
CA ALA A 277 5.37 -22.26 17.72
C ALA A 277 4.70 -21.58 18.93
N ALA A 278 5.47 -21.18 19.94
CA ALA A 278 4.95 -20.46 21.10
C ALA A 278 4.41 -19.08 20.72
N ALA A 279 5.06 -18.37 19.81
CA ALA A 279 4.67 -17.03 19.34
C ALA A 279 3.32 -16.99 18.64
N LYS A 280 2.78 -18.12 18.17
CA LYS A 280 1.43 -18.24 17.60
C LYS A 280 0.30 -18.13 18.65
N ASN A 281 0.62 -18.12 19.93
CA ASN A 281 -0.38 -18.08 20.99
C ASN A 281 -0.51 -16.66 21.54
N LYS A 282 -1.74 -16.22 21.76
CA LYS A 282 -2.09 -14.90 22.33
C LYS A 282 -1.42 -14.63 23.69
N ASP A 283 -1.18 -15.69 24.48
CA ASP A 283 -0.53 -15.59 25.79
C ASP A 283 1.01 -15.56 25.71
N PHE A 284 1.57 -15.53 24.50
CA PHE A 284 3.01 -15.42 24.32
C PHE A 284 3.55 -14.17 25.02
N LYS A 285 4.74 -14.30 25.61
CA LYS A 285 5.45 -13.18 26.22
C LYS A 285 6.84 -13.07 25.60
N ALA A 286 7.26 -11.85 25.32
CA ALA A 286 8.59 -11.57 24.78
C ALA A 286 9.69 -12.17 25.68
N VAL A 287 10.74 -12.69 25.05
CA VAL A 287 11.82 -13.43 25.72
C VAL A 287 13.16 -12.71 25.55
N PRO A 288 13.74 -12.15 26.63
CA PRO A 288 15.14 -11.72 26.62
C PRO A 288 16.05 -12.91 26.34
N LEU A 289 16.91 -12.80 25.32
CA LEU A 289 17.79 -13.91 24.93
C LEU A 289 19.08 -14.02 25.81
N GLY A 290 19.35 -13.00 26.62
CA GLY A 290 20.60 -12.94 27.43
C GLY A 290 21.85 -12.75 26.57
N LEU A 291 21.68 -12.26 25.34
CA LEU A 291 22.72 -11.99 24.37
C LEU A 291 22.72 -10.49 24.04
N THR A 292 23.82 -10.01 23.48
CA THR A 292 23.92 -8.64 22.95
C THR A 292 24.31 -8.64 21.48
N ALA A 293 23.80 -7.67 20.72
CA ALA A 293 24.12 -7.43 19.31
C ALA A 293 24.92 -6.14 19.13
N SER A 294 25.90 -6.18 18.23
CA SER A 294 26.61 -4.99 17.78
C SER A 294 26.72 -4.96 16.27
N MET A 295 26.47 -3.77 15.68
CA MET A 295 26.55 -3.51 14.26
C MET A 295 26.80 -2.01 14.02
N SER A 296 27.53 -1.67 12.96
CA SER A 296 27.77 -0.28 12.60
C SER A 296 27.97 -0.12 11.11
N PHE A 297 27.59 1.04 10.58
CA PHE A 297 27.78 1.41 9.17
C PHE A 297 27.79 2.94 9.01
N GLU A 298 28.26 3.39 7.88
CA GLU A 298 28.19 4.78 7.44
C GLU A 298 27.07 4.94 6.44
N ASN A 299 26.44 6.11 6.37
CA ASN A 299 25.43 6.43 5.38
C ASN A 299 25.92 7.52 4.44
N ASP A 300 25.89 7.24 3.14
CA ASP A 300 25.84 8.28 2.14
C ASP A 300 24.40 8.77 2.04
N ILE A 301 24.19 10.08 2.20
CA ILE A 301 22.87 10.69 2.27
C ILE A 301 22.76 11.76 1.21
N SER A 302 21.79 11.63 0.31
CA SER A 302 21.42 12.67 -0.64
C SER A 302 19.95 13.04 -0.51
N LYS A 303 19.59 14.27 -0.87
CA LYS A 303 18.22 14.78 -0.79
C LYS A 303 17.78 15.25 -2.16
N MET A 304 16.58 14.89 -2.51
CA MET A 304 15.93 15.31 -3.75
C MET A 304 14.47 15.65 -3.51
N ASN A 305 13.84 16.28 -4.48
CA ASN A 305 12.39 16.48 -4.52
C ASN A 305 11.85 15.83 -5.78
N SER A 306 10.81 15.05 -5.61
CA SER A 306 9.96 14.60 -6.71
C SER A 306 8.57 15.22 -6.59
N LYS A 307 7.60 14.83 -7.41
CA LYS A 307 6.29 15.47 -7.45
C LYS A 307 5.16 14.47 -7.68
N ASN A 308 4.12 14.58 -6.86
CA ASN A 308 2.82 14.07 -7.22
C ASN A 308 2.14 15.05 -8.20
N VAL A 309 1.42 14.55 -9.20
CA VAL A 309 0.60 15.36 -10.11
C VAL A 309 -0.86 15.23 -9.71
N ILE A 310 -1.55 16.36 -9.57
CA ILE A 310 -2.91 16.40 -9.05
C ILE A 310 -3.80 17.20 -9.99
N GLY A 311 -4.83 16.53 -10.52
CA GLY A 311 -5.91 17.16 -11.27
C GLY A 311 -7.24 17.05 -10.52
N MET A 312 -8.19 17.95 -10.81
CA MET A 312 -9.48 17.97 -10.15
C MET A 312 -10.63 18.28 -11.10
N ILE A 313 -11.75 17.59 -10.90
CA ILE A 313 -13.07 18.01 -11.36
C ILE A 313 -13.87 18.44 -10.15
N LYS A 314 -14.23 19.73 -10.08
CA LYS A 314 -14.98 20.27 -8.94
C LYS A 314 -16.41 19.77 -8.92
N GLY A 315 -16.88 19.32 -7.77
CA GLY A 315 -18.27 18.93 -7.53
C GLY A 315 -19.21 20.12 -7.54
N LYS A 316 -20.46 19.90 -7.99
CA LYS A 316 -21.47 20.97 -8.12
C LYS A 316 -22.30 21.19 -6.85
N THR A 317 -22.53 20.16 -6.03
CA THR A 317 -23.39 20.24 -4.83
C THR A 317 -22.65 20.00 -3.53
N ARG A 318 -21.59 19.17 -3.56
CA ARG A 318 -20.74 18.81 -2.43
C ARG A 318 -19.26 18.93 -2.81
N PRO A 319 -18.78 20.14 -3.16
CA PRO A 319 -17.42 20.33 -3.70
C PRO A 319 -16.32 20.05 -2.68
N ASP A 320 -16.64 19.99 -1.38
CA ASP A 320 -15.69 19.72 -0.29
C ASP A 320 -15.68 18.24 0.15
N GLU A 321 -16.33 17.36 -0.61
CA GLU A 321 -16.28 15.92 -0.45
C GLU A 321 -15.58 15.32 -1.69
N TYR A 322 -14.66 14.37 -1.49
CA TYR A 322 -13.73 13.95 -2.52
C TYR A 322 -13.83 12.45 -2.81
N VAL A 323 -13.75 12.11 -4.08
CA VAL A 323 -13.50 10.74 -4.58
C VAL A 323 -12.13 10.75 -5.24
N LEU A 324 -11.30 9.75 -4.96
CA LEU A 324 -9.91 9.70 -5.36
C LEU A 324 -9.67 8.64 -6.44
N TYR A 325 -8.97 9.00 -7.50
CA TYR A 325 -8.28 8.09 -8.40
C TYR A 325 -6.79 8.17 -8.16
N THR A 326 -6.12 7.02 -8.05
CA THR A 326 -4.65 6.94 -7.92
C THR A 326 -4.04 6.00 -8.94
N ALA A 327 -2.86 6.36 -9.42
CA ALA A 327 -1.93 5.51 -10.15
C ALA A 327 -0.53 6.11 -9.97
N HIS A 328 0.52 5.31 -9.98
CA HIS A 328 1.88 5.85 -9.98
C HIS A 328 2.38 6.12 -11.39
N TRP A 329 3.15 7.19 -11.54
CA TRP A 329 3.72 7.59 -12.81
C TRP A 329 5.18 7.17 -12.98
N ASP A 330 5.86 6.88 -11.87
CA ASP A 330 7.27 6.47 -11.87
C ASP A 330 7.45 5.00 -12.25
N HIS A 331 8.69 4.65 -12.60
CA HIS A 331 9.16 3.29 -12.67
C HIS A 331 10.66 3.25 -12.34
N LEU A 332 11.33 2.12 -12.58
CA LEU A 332 12.67 1.83 -12.06
C LEU A 332 13.80 2.60 -12.75
N GLY A 333 13.53 3.28 -13.87
CA GLY A 333 14.58 3.96 -14.62
C GLY A 333 15.53 2.98 -15.33
N ARG A 334 16.83 3.17 -15.14
CA ARG A 334 17.83 2.23 -15.64
C ARG A 334 18.03 1.09 -14.66
N CYS A 335 17.93 -0.12 -15.17
CA CYS A 335 17.97 -1.34 -14.40
C CYS A 335 19.10 -2.29 -14.91
N LYS A 336 19.14 -3.52 -14.40
CA LYS A 336 20.13 -4.49 -14.84
C LYS A 336 19.92 -4.82 -16.33
N PRO A 337 20.96 -4.67 -17.16
CA PRO A 337 20.83 -4.93 -18.60
C PRO A 337 20.33 -6.34 -18.91
N ALA A 338 19.40 -6.43 -19.85
CA ALA A 338 18.98 -7.68 -20.47
C ALA A 338 20.12 -8.27 -21.33
N PRO A 339 20.03 -9.55 -21.76
CA PRO A 339 21.07 -10.19 -22.56
C PRO A 339 21.38 -9.51 -23.91
N ASP A 340 20.44 -8.73 -24.45
CA ASP A 340 20.59 -7.93 -25.68
C ASP A 340 21.22 -6.55 -25.41
N GLY A 341 21.44 -6.19 -24.17
CA GLY A 341 22.08 -4.93 -23.74
C GLY A 341 21.11 -3.81 -23.39
N ASP A 342 19.81 -4.04 -23.50
CA ASP A 342 18.80 -3.09 -23.05
C ASP A 342 18.84 -2.96 -21.52
N ASP A 343 18.95 -1.72 -21.02
CA ASP A 343 19.06 -1.37 -19.61
C ASP A 343 17.98 -0.38 -19.13
N ILE A 344 16.95 -0.11 -19.97
CA ILE A 344 15.85 0.78 -19.61
C ILE A 344 14.65 -0.06 -19.18
N CYS A 345 14.25 0.06 -17.91
CA CYS A 345 12.99 -0.50 -17.44
C CYS A 345 11.86 0.45 -17.83
N ASN A 346 11.26 0.20 -19.00
CA ASN A 346 10.27 1.09 -19.60
C ASN A 346 8.91 1.11 -18.85
N GLY A 347 8.56 0.05 -18.13
CA GLY A 347 7.35 -0.01 -17.30
C GLY A 347 6.08 0.32 -18.10
N ALA A 348 5.86 -0.42 -19.19
CA ALA A 348 4.72 -0.15 -20.06
C ALA A 348 3.41 -0.59 -19.42
N VAL A 349 3.37 -1.81 -18.87
CA VAL A 349 2.24 -2.31 -18.08
C VAL A 349 2.30 -1.69 -16.69
N ASP A 350 3.46 -1.72 -16.06
CA ASP A 350 3.73 -1.20 -14.72
C ASP A 350 4.52 0.13 -14.78
N ASN A 351 3.92 1.30 -14.68
CA ASN A 351 2.50 1.57 -14.63
C ASN A 351 2.12 2.72 -15.60
N ALA A 352 2.71 2.70 -16.83
CA ALA A 352 2.29 3.66 -17.85
C ALA A 352 0.80 3.49 -18.20
N THR A 353 0.27 2.26 -18.11
CA THR A 353 -1.15 1.98 -18.32
C THR A 353 -2.06 2.63 -17.28
N GLY A 354 -1.76 2.51 -15.99
CA GLY A 354 -2.55 3.15 -14.93
C GLY A 354 -2.46 4.68 -14.98
N THR A 355 -1.28 5.20 -15.32
CA THR A 355 -1.08 6.63 -15.54
C THR A 355 -1.90 7.15 -16.72
N ALA A 356 -1.94 6.44 -17.86
CA ALA A 356 -2.78 6.76 -19.00
C ALA A 356 -4.28 6.68 -18.65
N ALA A 357 -4.66 5.73 -17.81
CA ALA A 357 -6.03 5.56 -17.33
C ALA A 357 -6.54 6.79 -16.55
N LEU A 358 -5.69 7.45 -15.75
CA LEU A 358 -6.08 8.70 -15.07
C LEU A 358 -6.55 9.75 -16.07
N VAL A 359 -5.86 9.90 -17.20
CA VAL A 359 -6.23 10.88 -18.24
C VAL A 359 -7.52 10.47 -18.96
N ALA A 360 -7.63 9.21 -19.40
CA ALA A 360 -8.83 8.72 -20.09
C ALA A 360 -10.09 8.80 -19.22
N LEU A 361 -9.95 8.55 -17.92
CA LEU A 361 -11.04 8.68 -16.95
C LEU A 361 -11.39 10.15 -16.69
N ALA A 362 -10.40 11.05 -16.64
CA ALA A 362 -10.65 12.50 -16.54
C ALA A 362 -11.47 13.00 -17.73
N GLU A 363 -11.08 12.64 -18.97
CA GLU A 363 -11.86 12.96 -20.18
C GLU A 363 -13.31 12.46 -20.09
N ALA A 364 -13.50 11.20 -19.67
CA ALA A 364 -14.83 10.60 -19.56
C ALA A 364 -15.70 11.32 -18.52
N HIS A 365 -15.13 11.70 -17.38
CA HIS A 365 -15.85 12.44 -16.34
C HIS A 365 -16.20 13.87 -16.79
N VAL A 366 -15.33 14.55 -17.53
CA VAL A 366 -15.60 15.89 -18.11
C VAL A 366 -16.74 15.79 -19.11
N LYS A 367 -16.73 14.82 -20.03
CA LYS A 367 -17.81 14.57 -20.99
C LYS A 367 -19.15 14.29 -20.32
N ALA A 368 -19.14 13.56 -19.20
CA ALA A 368 -20.33 13.24 -18.40
C ALA A 368 -20.85 14.43 -17.57
N GLY A 369 -20.13 15.55 -17.54
CA GLY A 369 -20.46 16.74 -16.75
C GLY A 369 -20.12 16.61 -15.26
N ALA A 370 -20.10 17.75 -14.57
CA ALA A 370 -19.68 17.83 -13.17
C ALA A 370 -20.48 16.89 -12.26
N PRO A 371 -19.80 16.09 -11.40
CA PRO A 371 -20.45 15.23 -10.42
C PRO A 371 -20.97 16.06 -9.23
N ASP A 372 -21.60 15.40 -8.24
CA ASP A 372 -22.02 16.08 -7.02
C ASP A 372 -20.83 16.35 -6.08
N ARG A 373 -19.95 15.36 -5.89
CA ARG A 373 -18.67 15.47 -5.15
C ARG A 373 -17.54 15.78 -6.12
N SER A 374 -16.48 16.38 -5.61
CA SER A 374 -15.25 16.56 -6.39
C SER A 374 -14.54 15.23 -6.65
N ILE A 375 -13.92 15.11 -7.83
CA ILE A 375 -13.08 13.96 -8.19
C ILE A 375 -11.64 14.44 -8.32
N ILE A 376 -10.74 13.77 -7.61
CA ILE A 376 -9.31 14.03 -7.62
C ILE A 376 -8.61 12.94 -8.44
N PHE A 377 -7.77 13.34 -9.38
CA PHE A 377 -6.88 12.49 -10.15
C PHE A 377 -5.46 12.70 -9.64
N LEU A 378 -4.88 11.69 -9.01
CA LEU A 378 -3.60 11.76 -8.32
C LEU A 378 -2.63 10.76 -8.95
N ALA A 379 -1.69 11.27 -9.77
CA ALA A 379 -0.56 10.49 -10.24
C ALA A 379 0.59 10.64 -9.23
N VAL A 380 0.95 9.58 -8.54
CA VAL A 380 1.94 9.60 -7.47
C VAL A 380 3.33 9.23 -7.97
N THR A 381 4.35 9.70 -7.25
CA THR A 381 5.76 9.40 -7.48
C THR A 381 6.27 8.33 -6.53
N ALA A 382 7.40 7.69 -6.89
CA ALA A 382 8.18 6.83 -6.02
C ALA A 382 7.36 5.71 -5.36
N GLU A 383 6.41 5.14 -6.08
CA GLU A 383 5.70 3.92 -5.69
C GLU A 383 6.68 2.76 -5.55
N GLU A 384 7.54 2.58 -6.56
CA GLU A 384 8.57 1.55 -6.69
C GLU A 384 9.61 1.58 -5.56
N SER A 385 9.70 2.71 -4.88
CA SER A 385 10.59 2.92 -3.72
C SER A 385 9.87 2.74 -2.38
N GLY A 386 8.66 2.17 -2.37
CA GLY A 386 7.88 1.86 -1.16
C GLY A 386 6.73 2.84 -0.92
N LEU A 387 5.95 3.16 -1.94
CA LEU A 387 4.70 3.94 -1.88
C LEU A 387 4.93 5.38 -1.39
N LEU A 388 6.10 5.99 -1.67
CA LEU A 388 6.50 7.24 -0.99
C LEU A 388 5.62 8.43 -1.35
N GLY A 389 5.20 8.55 -2.61
CA GLY A 389 4.35 9.64 -3.08
C GLY A 389 2.94 9.58 -2.51
N SER A 390 2.31 8.41 -2.53
CA SER A 390 0.99 8.21 -1.93
C SER A 390 1.03 8.34 -0.41
N LYS A 391 2.08 7.81 0.25
CA LYS A 391 2.30 7.98 1.69
C LYS A 391 2.44 9.45 2.05
N TYR A 392 3.28 10.19 1.30
CA TYR A 392 3.46 11.62 1.55
C TYR A 392 2.15 12.40 1.38
N TYR A 393 1.38 12.11 0.31
CA TYR A 393 0.06 12.74 0.14
C TYR A 393 -0.87 12.40 1.29
N ALA A 394 -0.95 11.14 1.71
CA ALA A 394 -1.83 10.70 2.77
C ALA A 394 -1.48 11.34 4.14
N GLU A 395 -0.20 11.52 4.42
CA GLU A 395 0.29 12.19 5.65
C GLU A 395 0.22 13.73 5.57
N ASN A 396 0.29 14.32 4.36
CA ASN A 396 0.25 15.76 4.10
C ASN A 396 -0.80 16.10 3.03
N PRO A 397 -2.07 15.77 3.25
CA PRO A 397 -3.08 15.82 2.21
C PRO A 397 -3.45 17.25 1.83
N ILE A 398 -3.51 17.55 0.51
CA ILE A 398 -4.05 18.80 0.00
C ILE A 398 -5.56 18.88 0.27
N TYR A 399 -6.25 17.75 0.16
CA TYR A 399 -7.67 17.62 0.49
C TYR A 399 -7.84 16.69 1.69
N PRO A 400 -8.53 17.12 2.78
CA PRO A 400 -8.60 16.36 4.03
C PRO A 400 -9.12 14.92 3.84
N LEU A 401 -8.41 13.94 4.39
CA LEU A 401 -8.78 12.53 4.25
C LEU A 401 -10.12 12.19 4.92
N ASN A 402 -10.51 12.89 5.99
CA ASN A 402 -11.82 12.73 6.61
C ASN A 402 -12.98 13.26 5.74
N LYS A 403 -12.67 13.97 4.65
CA LYS A 403 -13.61 14.40 3.61
C LYS A 403 -13.46 13.60 2.31
N THR A 404 -12.51 12.68 2.24
CA THR A 404 -12.37 11.72 1.14
C THR A 404 -13.30 10.54 1.39
N VAL A 405 -14.29 10.37 0.52
CA VAL A 405 -15.35 9.36 0.65
C VAL A 405 -14.80 7.96 0.46
N GLY A 406 -13.95 7.81 -0.51
CA GLY A 406 -13.26 6.60 -0.91
C GLY A 406 -12.57 6.83 -2.24
N GLY A 407 -11.97 5.80 -2.79
CA GLY A 407 -11.29 5.92 -4.08
C GLY A 407 -11.01 4.59 -4.74
N VAL A 408 -10.33 4.68 -5.87
CA VAL A 408 -9.88 3.54 -6.67
C VAL A 408 -8.39 3.71 -6.99
N ASN A 409 -7.67 2.61 -6.98
CA ASN A 409 -6.26 2.55 -7.37
C ASN A 409 -6.12 1.74 -8.64
N MET A 410 -5.23 2.17 -9.53
CA MET A 410 -4.97 1.52 -10.81
C MET A 410 -3.47 1.27 -10.94
N ASP A 411 -3.12 0.00 -11.02
CA ASP A 411 -1.73 -0.43 -11.03
C ASP A 411 -1.60 -1.67 -11.90
N ALA A 412 -0.80 -1.57 -12.96
CA ALA A 412 -0.47 -2.64 -13.88
C ALA A 412 -1.68 -3.31 -14.57
N PHE A 413 -2.30 -2.65 -15.56
CA PHE A 413 -3.37 -3.28 -16.36
C PHE A 413 -2.85 -4.43 -17.21
N GLY A 414 -3.36 -5.64 -16.96
CA GLY A 414 -3.02 -6.84 -17.74
C GLY A 414 -3.50 -6.78 -19.19
N MET A 415 -2.62 -7.13 -20.15
CA MET A 415 -2.89 -7.08 -21.60
C MET A 415 -3.35 -8.42 -22.19
N ALA A 416 -3.91 -9.29 -21.37
CA ALA A 416 -4.38 -10.62 -21.79
C ALA A 416 -5.68 -10.61 -22.61
N GLY A 417 -6.37 -9.47 -22.68
CA GLY A 417 -7.68 -9.33 -23.31
C GLY A 417 -8.86 -9.47 -22.33
N PRO A 418 -10.12 -9.55 -22.83
CA PRO A 418 -11.30 -9.54 -21.98
C PRO A 418 -11.44 -10.83 -21.17
N ALA A 419 -11.77 -10.67 -19.89
CA ALA A 419 -12.04 -11.77 -18.95
C ALA A 419 -13.49 -11.73 -18.46
N LYS A 420 -13.98 -12.87 -17.93
CA LYS A 420 -15.32 -13.04 -17.35
C LYS A 420 -15.38 -12.60 -15.88
N ASN A 421 -14.24 -12.33 -15.28
CA ASN A 421 -14.09 -11.93 -13.89
C ASN A 421 -13.13 -10.74 -13.75
N VAL A 422 -13.06 -10.19 -12.55
CA VAL A 422 -11.96 -9.33 -12.06
C VAL A 422 -11.44 -9.94 -10.78
N VAL A 423 -10.13 -9.77 -10.51
CA VAL A 423 -9.50 -10.20 -9.25
C VAL A 423 -9.42 -9.00 -8.32
N VAL A 424 -10.12 -9.05 -7.20
CA VAL A 424 -10.18 -7.95 -6.22
C VAL A 424 -9.17 -8.20 -5.13
N VAL A 425 -8.19 -7.32 -5.04
CA VAL A 425 -7.18 -7.33 -3.98
C VAL A 425 -7.81 -6.76 -2.71
N GLY A 426 -7.89 -7.59 -1.66
CA GLY A 426 -8.56 -7.22 -0.41
C GLY A 426 -10.09 -7.29 -0.47
N LYS A 427 -10.67 -8.18 -1.28
CA LYS A 427 -12.13 -8.42 -1.29
C LYS A 427 -12.65 -8.73 0.11
N GLY A 428 -13.75 -8.08 0.48
CA GLY A 428 -14.39 -8.27 1.80
C GLY A 428 -13.91 -7.29 2.87
N LYS A 429 -12.97 -6.39 2.58
CA LYS A 429 -12.46 -5.43 3.56
C LYS A 429 -13.36 -4.21 3.75
N SER A 430 -14.08 -3.76 2.73
CA SER A 430 -14.86 -2.54 2.82
C SER A 430 -16.22 -2.61 2.11
N GLN A 431 -17.09 -1.68 2.46
CA GLN A 431 -18.40 -1.50 1.80
C GLN A 431 -18.28 -1.02 0.34
N LEU A 432 -17.07 -0.70 -0.15
CA LEU A 432 -16.84 -0.38 -1.56
C LEU A 432 -17.06 -1.60 -2.47
N ASP A 433 -16.96 -2.82 -1.95
CA ASP A 433 -17.28 -4.04 -2.69
C ASP A 433 -18.68 -4.00 -3.29
N ARG A 434 -19.66 -3.41 -2.57
CA ARG A 434 -21.02 -3.23 -3.09
C ARG A 434 -21.06 -2.37 -4.35
N TYR A 435 -20.24 -1.32 -4.42
CA TYR A 435 -20.16 -0.44 -5.59
C TYR A 435 -19.51 -1.16 -6.77
N LEU A 436 -18.48 -1.94 -6.49
CA LEU A 436 -17.82 -2.77 -7.49
C LEU A 436 -18.77 -3.85 -8.03
N GLU A 437 -19.47 -4.58 -7.16
CA GLU A 437 -20.44 -5.59 -7.57
C GLU A 437 -21.59 -5.00 -8.37
N GLY A 438 -22.04 -3.78 -8.00
CA GLY A 438 -23.02 -3.04 -8.77
C GLY A 438 -22.54 -2.69 -10.17
N ALA A 439 -21.30 -2.21 -10.31
CA ALA A 439 -20.68 -1.92 -11.60
C ALA A 439 -20.50 -3.18 -12.46
N LEU A 440 -20.00 -4.27 -11.85
CA LEU A 440 -19.80 -5.56 -12.54
C LEU A 440 -21.10 -6.22 -12.97
N THR A 441 -22.20 -6.04 -12.23
CA THR A 441 -23.52 -6.55 -12.63
C THR A 441 -23.98 -5.95 -13.95
N VAL A 442 -23.70 -4.66 -14.17
CA VAL A 442 -24.00 -3.96 -15.44
C VAL A 442 -23.04 -4.41 -16.55
N ASP A 443 -21.78 -4.65 -16.20
CA ASP A 443 -20.74 -5.07 -17.14
C ASP A 443 -20.84 -6.57 -17.53
N GLY A 444 -21.47 -7.40 -16.69
CA GLY A 444 -21.67 -8.84 -16.92
C GLY A 444 -20.53 -9.73 -16.42
N ARG A 445 -19.61 -9.18 -15.62
CA ARG A 445 -18.51 -9.91 -14.98
C ARG A 445 -18.76 -10.17 -13.49
N ILE A 446 -17.91 -10.98 -12.88
CA ILE A 446 -17.96 -11.30 -11.45
C ILE A 446 -16.67 -10.86 -10.75
N ALA A 447 -16.77 -10.53 -9.45
CA ALA A 447 -15.64 -10.24 -8.60
C ALA A 447 -15.14 -11.52 -7.91
N GLU A 448 -13.91 -11.90 -8.13
CA GLU A 448 -13.22 -12.97 -7.40
C GLU A 448 -12.21 -12.36 -6.42
N ALA A 449 -11.96 -13.04 -5.30
CA ALA A 449 -10.89 -12.65 -4.39
C ALA A 449 -9.52 -13.06 -4.97
N GLU A 450 -8.47 -12.35 -4.58
CA GLU A 450 -7.09 -12.73 -4.91
C GLU A 450 -6.79 -14.18 -4.49
N PRO A 451 -6.11 -14.97 -5.32
CA PRO A 451 -5.90 -16.40 -5.04
C PRO A 451 -4.86 -16.65 -3.94
N THR A 452 -3.94 -15.70 -3.71
CA THR A 452 -2.80 -15.83 -2.79
C THR A 452 -2.72 -14.68 -1.77
N PRO A 453 -3.77 -14.48 -0.91
CA PRO A 453 -3.82 -13.36 0.02
C PRO A 453 -2.71 -13.41 1.08
N GLU A 454 -2.10 -14.59 1.29
CA GLU A 454 -0.93 -14.76 2.16
C GLU A 454 0.32 -14.03 1.67
N LYS A 455 0.39 -13.65 0.40
CA LYS A 455 1.48 -12.85 -0.16
C LYS A 455 1.37 -11.36 0.16
N GLY A 456 0.20 -10.91 0.67
CA GLY A 456 -0.04 -9.55 1.12
C GLY A 456 0.01 -8.51 0.01
N PHE A 457 -0.49 -8.82 -1.19
CA PHE A 457 -0.57 -7.87 -2.31
C PHE A 457 -1.34 -6.60 -1.96
N TYR A 458 -2.35 -6.71 -1.08
CA TYR A 458 -3.09 -5.55 -0.59
C TYR A 458 -2.20 -4.43 -0.01
N TYR A 459 -1.01 -4.75 0.49
CA TYR A 459 -0.09 -3.79 1.13
C TYR A 459 1.06 -3.36 0.22
N ARG A 460 0.96 -3.59 -1.10
CA ARG A 460 2.07 -3.39 -2.04
C ARG A 460 1.78 -2.34 -3.12
N SER A 461 0.63 -1.67 -3.09
CA SER A 461 0.29 -0.60 -4.02
C SER A 461 -0.32 0.59 -3.30
N ASP A 462 -0.45 1.71 -3.96
CA ASP A 462 -0.72 3.05 -3.41
C ASP A 462 -2.03 3.19 -2.62
N HIS A 463 -3.05 2.36 -2.90
CA HIS A 463 -4.31 2.35 -2.13
C HIS A 463 -4.06 2.12 -0.63
N PHE A 464 -3.01 1.39 -0.30
CA PHE A 464 -2.66 1.06 1.08
C PHE A 464 -2.31 2.30 1.91
N SER A 465 -1.62 3.28 1.33
CA SER A 465 -1.28 4.54 2.01
C SER A 465 -2.52 5.28 2.53
N PHE A 466 -3.61 5.24 1.78
CA PHE A 466 -4.91 5.82 2.16
C PHE A 466 -5.67 4.93 3.14
N ALA A 467 -5.67 3.62 2.89
CA ALA A 467 -6.30 2.63 3.76
C ALA A 467 -5.75 2.71 5.19
N LYS A 468 -4.43 2.81 5.35
CA LYS A 468 -3.73 2.96 6.62
C LYS A 468 -4.19 4.18 7.44
N LEU A 469 -4.68 5.23 6.77
CA LEU A 469 -5.25 6.42 7.39
C LEU A 469 -6.79 6.43 7.37
N GLY A 470 -7.40 5.29 7.11
CA GLY A 470 -8.82 5.02 7.24
C GLY A 470 -9.67 5.29 6.00
N VAL A 471 -9.11 5.72 4.86
CA VAL A 471 -9.87 5.94 3.63
C VAL A 471 -10.07 4.63 2.89
N PRO A 472 -11.30 4.15 2.67
CA PRO A 472 -11.53 2.93 1.90
C PRO A 472 -11.14 3.14 0.43
N MET A 473 -10.38 2.21 -0.13
CA MET A 473 -9.94 2.21 -1.53
C MET A 473 -10.25 0.86 -2.16
N ILE A 474 -10.63 0.88 -3.44
CA ILE A 474 -10.72 -0.32 -4.27
C ILE A 474 -9.46 -0.44 -5.13
N TYR A 475 -8.94 -1.65 -5.20
CA TYR A 475 -7.96 -2.08 -6.17
C TYR A 475 -8.37 -3.45 -6.70
N PHE A 476 -8.46 -3.57 -8.03
CA PHE A 476 -8.68 -4.85 -8.70
C PHE A 476 -7.84 -4.92 -9.96
N GLU A 477 -7.55 -6.12 -10.38
CA GLU A 477 -6.84 -6.43 -11.61
C GLU A 477 -7.79 -7.10 -12.60
N GLY A 478 -7.47 -7.06 -13.89
CA GLY A 478 -8.15 -7.84 -14.92
C GLY A 478 -8.14 -9.32 -14.55
N GLY A 479 -9.24 -10.01 -14.81
CA GLY A 479 -9.39 -11.41 -14.43
C GLY A 479 -8.58 -12.37 -15.29
N GLU A 480 -8.30 -13.54 -14.75
CA GLU A 480 -7.59 -14.62 -15.44
C GLU A 480 -8.52 -15.61 -16.19
N ASP A 481 -9.85 -15.57 -15.95
CA ASP A 481 -10.80 -16.37 -16.74
C ASP A 481 -11.13 -15.66 -18.05
N LEU A 482 -10.21 -15.72 -19.01
CA LEU A 482 -10.34 -15.04 -20.29
C LEU A 482 -11.55 -15.54 -21.07
N VAL A 483 -12.16 -14.63 -21.85
CA VAL A 483 -13.25 -15.00 -22.78
C VAL A 483 -12.74 -15.99 -23.82
N GLU A 484 -11.52 -15.78 -24.33
CA GLU A 484 -10.81 -16.69 -25.23
C GLU A 484 -9.68 -17.41 -24.50
N GLY A 485 -9.69 -18.72 -24.45
CA GLY A 485 -8.68 -19.55 -23.79
C GLY A 485 -8.94 -19.87 -22.31
N GLY A 486 -9.88 -19.18 -21.67
CA GLY A 486 -10.25 -19.45 -20.28
C GLY A 486 -9.13 -19.18 -19.28
N ARG A 487 -9.26 -19.76 -18.08
CA ARG A 487 -8.36 -19.53 -16.95
C ARG A 487 -6.92 -19.98 -17.21
N GLU A 488 -6.73 -21.15 -17.85
CA GLU A 488 -5.39 -21.69 -18.16
C GLU A 488 -4.57 -20.70 -19.01
N ALA A 489 -5.21 -20.06 -19.99
CA ALA A 489 -4.53 -19.08 -20.85
C ALA A 489 -4.22 -17.78 -20.08
N GLY A 490 -5.13 -17.31 -19.23
CA GLY A 490 -4.90 -16.11 -18.41
C GLY A 490 -3.78 -16.29 -17.41
N GLU A 491 -3.80 -17.40 -16.65
CA GLU A 491 -2.74 -17.75 -15.70
C GLU A 491 -1.37 -17.86 -16.39
N ALA A 492 -1.29 -18.46 -17.59
CA ALA A 492 -0.04 -18.57 -18.35
C ALA A 492 0.50 -17.20 -18.78
N ILE A 493 -0.37 -16.25 -19.17
CA ILE A 493 0.03 -14.89 -19.56
C ILE A 493 0.49 -14.10 -18.32
N SER A 494 -0.24 -14.19 -17.21
CA SER A 494 0.11 -13.55 -15.93
C SER A 494 1.46 -14.07 -15.42
N GLN A 495 1.68 -15.39 -15.49
CA GLN A 495 2.95 -15.99 -15.12
C GLN A 495 4.10 -15.53 -16.03
N ASP A 496 3.92 -15.49 -17.37
CA ASP A 496 4.94 -15.01 -18.32
C ASP A 496 5.31 -13.55 -18.03
N TYR A 497 4.32 -12.70 -17.73
CA TYR A 497 4.57 -11.32 -17.36
C TYR A 497 5.41 -11.24 -16.08
N THR A 498 5.00 -11.92 -15.02
CA THR A 498 5.68 -11.88 -13.72
C THR A 498 7.10 -12.43 -13.78
N GLU A 499 7.34 -13.51 -14.53
CA GLU A 499 8.65 -14.17 -14.59
C GLU A 499 9.63 -13.50 -15.56
N ASN A 500 9.13 -12.87 -16.63
CA ASN A 500 9.96 -12.47 -17.75
C ASN A 500 9.97 -10.97 -18.08
N LYS A 501 9.00 -10.18 -17.54
CA LYS A 501 8.82 -8.77 -17.92
C LYS A 501 8.78 -7.84 -16.72
N TYR A 502 8.00 -8.20 -15.69
CA TYR A 502 7.79 -7.40 -14.49
C TYR A 502 9.10 -6.93 -13.85
N HIS A 503 9.25 -5.64 -13.63
CA HIS A 503 10.45 -4.99 -13.11
C HIS A 503 11.72 -5.26 -13.95
N GLY A 504 11.54 -5.37 -15.26
CA GLY A 504 12.64 -5.61 -16.20
C GLY A 504 12.50 -4.85 -17.51
N PRO A 505 13.59 -4.80 -18.33
CA PRO A 505 13.57 -4.09 -19.61
C PRO A 505 12.54 -4.61 -20.63
N LYS A 506 11.98 -5.81 -20.41
CA LYS A 506 11.00 -6.41 -21.31
C LYS A 506 9.56 -5.96 -21.07
N ASP A 507 9.29 -5.13 -20.08
CA ASP A 507 7.98 -4.48 -19.92
C ASP A 507 7.88 -3.28 -20.87
N GLU A 508 7.74 -3.59 -22.14
CA GLU A 508 7.66 -2.64 -23.24
C GLU A 508 6.29 -2.60 -23.89
N PHE A 509 5.96 -1.45 -24.49
CA PHE A 509 4.75 -1.29 -25.28
C PHE A 509 4.72 -2.21 -26.48
N ASN A 510 3.62 -2.97 -26.63
CA ASN A 510 3.39 -3.80 -27.81
C ASN A 510 2.17 -3.29 -28.60
N PRO A 511 2.34 -2.90 -29.88
CA PRO A 511 1.23 -2.40 -30.70
C PRO A 511 0.12 -3.45 -30.93
N ASP A 512 0.43 -4.74 -30.75
CA ASP A 512 -0.52 -5.84 -30.96
C ASP A 512 -1.29 -6.22 -29.68
N TRP A 513 -1.20 -5.46 -28.60
CA TRP A 513 -1.96 -5.70 -27.37
C TRP A 513 -3.46 -5.67 -27.59
N ASN A 514 -4.17 -6.57 -26.93
CA ASN A 514 -5.62 -6.57 -26.90
C ASN A 514 -6.15 -5.66 -25.77
N TRP A 515 -6.51 -4.45 -26.12
CA TRP A 515 -7.00 -3.43 -25.20
C TRP A 515 -8.44 -3.64 -24.71
N ASP A 516 -9.19 -4.59 -25.26
CA ASP A 516 -10.61 -4.76 -24.93
C ASP A 516 -10.82 -5.10 -23.44
N GLY A 517 -9.89 -5.85 -22.83
CA GLY A 517 -9.89 -6.14 -21.39
C GLY A 517 -9.73 -4.87 -20.57
N VAL A 518 -8.67 -4.11 -20.84
CA VAL A 518 -8.38 -2.84 -20.16
C VAL A 518 -9.52 -1.83 -20.29
N MET A 519 -10.09 -1.69 -21.49
CA MET A 519 -11.22 -0.80 -21.70
C MET A 519 -12.49 -1.25 -20.95
N GLY A 520 -12.65 -2.56 -20.72
CA GLY A 520 -13.67 -3.12 -19.84
C GLY A 520 -13.42 -2.74 -18.38
N ASP A 521 -12.18 -2.90 -17.90
CA ASP A 521 -11.79 -2.54 -16.53
C ASP A 521 -11.97 -1.06 -16.24
N LEU A 522 -11.59 -0.19 -17.18
CA LEU A 522 -11.80 1.25 -17.06
C LEU A 522 -13.27 1.65 -16.95
N LYS A 523 -14.19 0.94 -17.63
CA LYS A 523 -15.63 1.17 -17.48
C LYS A 523 -16.09 0.86 -16.05
N VAL A 524 -15.56 -0.21 -15.46
CA VAL A 524 -15.87 -0.58 -14.07
C VAL A 524 -15.31 0.46 -13.10
N TYR A 525 -14.04 0.86 -13.23
CA TYR A 525 -13.43 1.91 -12.41
C TYR A 525 -14.18 3.23 -12.51
N TYR A 526 -14.53 3.66 -13.73
CA TYR A 526 -15.36 4.85 -13.93
C TYR A 526 -16.69 4.74 -13.20
N THR A 527 -17.38 3.61 -13.36
CA THR A 527 -18.73 3.40 -12.80
C THR A 527 -18.70 3.45 -11.27
N VAL A 528 -17.74 2.76 -10.64
CA VAL A 528 -17.54 2.79 -9.19
C VAL A 528 -17.32 4.22 -8.69
N ALA A 529 -16.34 4.92 -9.23
CA ALA A 529 -16.02 6.27 -8.76
C ALA A 529 -17.14 7.27 -9.08
N ARG A 530 -17.84 7.12 -10.23
CA ARG A 530 -18.98 7.96 -10.55
C ARG A 530 -20.15 7.74 -9.59
N MET A 531 -20.45 6.49 -9.21
CA MET A 531 -21.43 6.18 -8.17
C MET A 531 -21.06 6.84 -6.84
N LEU A 532 -19.80 6.74 -6.40
CA LEU A 532 -19.30 7.39 -5.19
C LEU A 532 -19.42 8.92 -5.26
N ALA A 533 -19.18 9.49 -6.43
CA ALA A 533 -19.28 10.93 -6.64
C ALA A 533 -20.72 11.46 -6.70
N MET A 534 -21.72 10.58 -6.91
CA MET A 534 -23.14 10.93 -7.01
C MET A 534 -23.98 10.54 -5.79
N THR A 535 -23.54 9.57 -4.97
CA THR A 535 -24.25 9.13 -3.76
C THR A 535 -24.08 10.12 -2.60
N GLU A 536 -24.97 10.05 -1.59
CA GLU A 536 -24.78 10.69 -0.29
C GLU A 536 -24.10 9.78 0.73
N ASP A 537 -24.00 8.48 0.42
CA ASP A 537 -23.40 7.49 1.30
C ASP A 537 -21.90 7.74 1.54
N TRP A 538 -21.45 7.25 2.67
CA TRP A 538 -20.05 7.25 3.09
C TRP A 538 -19.65 5.81 3.39
N PRO A 539 -19.20 5.05 2.40
CA PRO A 539 -18.75 3.68 2.62
C PRO A 539 -17.62 3.62 3.65
N ASN A 540 -17.65 2.58 4.47
CA ASN A 540 -16.70 2.34 5.55
C ASN A 540 -16.01 0.98 5.36
N TRP A 541 -15.06 0.68 6.20
CA TRP A 541 -14.49 -0.65 6.37
C TRP A 541 -15.52 -1.58 7.02
N ASN A 542 -15.44 -2.86 6.72
CA ASN A 542 -16.32 -3.84 7.34
C ASN A 542 -15.96 -4.06 8.81
N ASP A 543 -16.89 -4.62 9.60
CA ASP A 543 -16.68 -4.88 11.01
C ASP A 543 -15.49 -5.83 11.22
N GLY A 544 -14.57 -5.45 12.12
CA GLY A 544 -13.36 -6.23 12.43
C GLY A 544 -12.17 -5.95 11.50
N ASP A 545 -12.32 -5.08 10.48
CA ASP A 545 -11.16 -4.65 9.69
C ASP A 545 -10.25 -3.70 10.48
N GLU A 546 -8.94 -3.86 10.31
CA GLU A 546 -7.91 -3.10 11.06
C GLU A 546 -7.93 -1.59 10.82
N PHE A 547 -8.57 -1.11 9.74
CA PHE A 547 -8.63 0.32 9.41
C PHE A 547 -9.94 0.99 9.82
N ARG A 548 -10.95 0.23 10.27
CA ARG A 548 -12.27 0.76 10.61
C ARG A 548 -12.22 1.79 11.73
N ASP A 549 -11.57 1.46 12.83
CA ASP A 549 -11.46 2.36 13.99
C ASP A 549 -10.78 3.69 13.64
N ILE A 550 -9.81 3.66 12.73
CA ILE A 550 -9.10 4.86 12.25
C ILE A 550 -10.09 5.74 11.48
N ARG A 551 -10.89 5.13 10.59
CA ARG A 551 -11.93 5.83 9.82
C ARG A 551 -12.96 6.47 10.73
N ASP A 552 -13.50 5.71 11.66
CA ASP A 552 -14.55 6.18 12.57
C ASP A 552 -14.06 7.36 13.42
N LYS A 553 -12.83 7.29 13.96
CA LYS A 553 -12.20 8.38 14.70
C LYS A 553 -11.97 9.62 13.83
N SER A 554 -11.48 9.45 12.60
CA SER A 554 -11.24 10.56 11.68
C SER A 554 -12.53 11.27 11.30
N ARG A 555 -13.62 10.52 11.12
CA ARG A 555 -14.93 11.03 10.75
C ARG A 555 -15.70 11.66 11.90
N ALA A 556 -15.51 11.19 13.12
CA ALA A 556 -16.17 11.77 14.31
C ALA A 556 -15.76 13.23 14.59
N GLY A 557 -14.65 13.70 14.04
CA GLY A 557 -14.15 15.07 14.12
C GLY A 557 -14.46 15.96 12.92
N ALA A 558 -15.23 15.46 11.93
CA ALA A 558 -15.47 16.13 10.65
C ALA A 558 -16.78 16.96 10.63
#